data_204a803f460ed90d39fbf578aff8d5d4
#
_entry.id   204a803f460ed90d39fbf578aff8d5d4
#
_cell.length_a   1.000
_cell.length_b   1.000
_cell.length_c   1.000
_cell.angle_alpha   90.00
_cell.angle_beta   90.00
_cell.angle_gamma   90.00
#
_symmetry.space_group_name_H-M   'P 1'
#
loop_
_entity.id
_entity.type
_entity.pdbx_description
1 polymer ?
#
loop_
_entity_poly.entity_id
_entity_poly.type
_entity_poly.pdbx_seq_one_letter_code
_entity_poly.pdbx_strand_id
1 'polypeptide(L)'
;YDNLSNSQAHYEQTGPEIWEQTEGKITHLVVGVGTGGTICGTGRYLKEKNPNIKILGIDTYGSVFKKYKETGIFDKNEIYPYITEGIGEDFLPQNVDFNVIDHFEKVTDKDAAVMTRRIPREEGIFAGNSAGSAMAGLIQMKDMFKEGDVVVVIFHDHGTRYLGKMFNDDWMRDRGFLEEKSPKAIDLIERHKHLKLVTVDAEDSVGEAFAIMRKFDVSQIPVKSGDEFIGSLSDSHLYASICDNPELKQARVSELMQKSFPFVSPQSKLEEVSKQINRENEAVLVRDMLGAVHIITKYDIIEALG
;
A
#
# COMPACT_ATOMS: atom_id res chain seq x y z
N TYR A 1 25.53 4.91 24.03
CA TYR A 1 24.28 5.35 24.68
C TYR A 1 24.56 6.36 25.79
N ASP A 2 25.52 6.12 26.65
CA ASP A 2 25.72 6.94 27.86
C ASP A 2 26.87 7.98 27.76
N ASN A 3 27.45 8.13 26.58
CA ASN A 3 28.49 9.12 26.37
C ASN A 3 27.83 10.52 26.18
N LEU A 4 28.05 11.39 27.16
CA LEU A 4 27.52 12.75 27.16
C LEU A 4 28.05 13.65 26.03
N SER A 5 29.18 13.27 25.38
CA SER A 5 29.64 13.97 24.17
C SER A 5 28.61 13.92 23.03
N ASN A 6 27.70 12.93 23.04
CA ASN A 6 26.59 12.84 22.08
C ASN A 6 25.66 14.07 22.20
N SER A 7 25.13 14.32 23.39
CA SER A 7 24.26 15.49 23.60
C SER A 7 25.04 16.81 23.52
N GLN A 8 26.32 16.82 23.90
CA GLN A 8 27.16 18.00 23.80
C GLN A 8 27.39 18.44 22.35
N ALA A 9 27.63 17.51 21.43
CA ALA A 9 27.79 17.80 20.01
C ALA A 9 26.56 18.50 19.42
N HIS A 10 25.36 18.02 19.78
CA HIS A 10 24.10 18.65 19.33
C HIS A 10 23.81 19.99 20.00
N TYR A 11 24.26 20.16 21.24
CA TYR A 11 24.20 21.46 21.92
C TYR A 11 25.10 22.50 21.25
N GLU A 12 26.33 22.10 20.86
CA GLU A 12 27.32 23.02 20.27
C GLU A 12 27.09 23.29 18.77
N GLN A 13 26.41 22.39 18.04
CA GLN A 13 26.28 22.50 16.59
C GLN A 13 24.81 22.56 16.16
N THR A 14 24.03 21.48 16.35
CA THR A 14 22.68 21.37 15.81
C THR A 14 21.72 22.43 16.38
N GLY A 15 21.82 22.70 17.68
CA GLY A 15 21.02 23.73 18.34
C GLY A 15 21.27 25.14 17.78
N PRO A 16 22.53 25.60 17.71
CA PRO A 16 22.91 26.87 17.08
C PRO A 16 22.47 27.00 15.64
N GLU A 17 22.68 25.93 14.80
CA GLU A 17 22.29 25.95 13.40
C GLU A 17 20.78 26.11 13.22
N ILE A 18 19.97 25.39 13.98
CA ILE A 18 18.51 25.51 13.93
C ILE A 18 18.07 26.91 14.37
N TRP A 19 18.65 27.45 15.44
CA TRP A 19 18.35 28.77 15.92
C TRP A 19 18.65 29.87 14.89
N GLU A 20 19.82 29.77 14.25
CA GLU A 20 20.24 30.71 13.20
C GLU A 20 19.34 30.59 11.95
N GLN A 21 19.14 29.38 11.44
CA GLN A 21 18.35 29.13 10.23
C GLN A 21 16.89 29.52 10.39
N THR A 22 16.35 29.46 11.59
CA THR A 22 14.99 29.92 11.89
C THR A 22 14.92 31.37 12.29
N GLU A 23 16.04 32.09 12.27
CA GLU A 23 16.15 33.47 12.76
C GLU A 23 15.61 33.66 14.19
N GLY A 24 15.77 32.64 15.03
CA GLY A 24 15.21 32.57 16.37
C GLY A 24 13.69 32.48 16.47
N LYS A 25 13.01 32.22 15.36
CA LYS A 25 11.51 32.12 15.29
C LYS A 25 10.97 30.74 15.63
N ILE A 26 11.82 29.74 15.81
CA ILE A 26 11.39 28.38 16.15
C ILE A 26 10.50 28.36 17.41
N THR A 27 9.36 27.72 17.32
CA THR A 27 8.41 27.52 18.43
C THR A 27 8.38 26.08 18.94
N HIS A 28 8.58 25.13 18.03
CA HIS A 28 8.53 23.68 18.34
C HIS A 28 9.66 22.94 17.64
N LEU A 29 10.28 22.01 18.38
CA LEU A 29 11.24 21.06 17.86
C LEU A 29 10.66 19.64 17.97
N VAL A 30 10.59 18.87 16.88
CA VAL A 30 10.10 17.50 16.83
C VAL A 30 11.25 16.57 16.44
N VAL A 31 11.54 15.57 17.27
CA VAL A 31 12.69 14.69 17.10
C VAL A 31 12.32 13.25 17.50
N GLY A 32 12.68 12.26 16.68
CA GLY A 32 12.68 10.84 17.09
C GLY A 32 13.69 10.59 18.19
N VAL A 33 13.29 9.89 19.25
CA VAL A 33 14.13 9.70 20.44
C VAL A 33 14.61 8.25 20.55
N GLY A 34 15.91 8.02 20.35
CA GLY A 34 16.61 6.79 20.72
C GLY A 34 17.55 7.07 21.91
N THR A 35 18.84 7.29 21.65
CA THR A 35 19.81 7.60 22.72
C THR A 35 19.55 8.90 23.48
N GLY A 36 18.72 9.82 22.92
CA GLY A 36 18.39 11.10 23.51
C GLY A 36 19.36 12.24 23.19
N GLY A 37 20.53 11.95 22.62
CA GLY A 37 21.57 12.98 22.39
C GLY A 37 21.09 14.14 21.54
N THR A 38 20.44 13.86 20.41
CA THR A 38 19.94 14.88 19.48
C THR A 38 18.91 15.79 20.13
N ILE A 39 17.85 15.20 20.70
CA ILE A 39 16.73 15.98 21.26
C ILE A 39 17.15 16.77 22.49
N CYS A 40 17.93 16.16 23.40
CA CYS A 40 18.32 16.80 24.65
C CYS A 40 19.40 17.85 24.44
N GLY A 41 20.39 17.59 23.59
CA GLY A 41 21.43 18.57 23.26
C GLY A 41 20.85 19.80 22.57
N THR A 42 20.11 19.59 21.49
CA THR A 42 19.44 20.65 20.73
C THR A 42 18.40 21.38 21.58
N GLY A 43 17.56 20.61 22.29
CA GLY A 43 16.47 21.18 23.11
C GLY A 43 16.98 22.03 24.25
N ARG A 44 18.08 21.63 24.94
CA ARG A 44 18.70 22.43 25.98
C ARG A 44 19.19 23.77 25.44
N TYR A 45 19.94 23.77 24.33
CA TYR A 45 20.39 25.00 23.68
C TYR A 45 19.22 25.94 23.33
N LEU A 46 18.19 25.39 22.67
CA LEU A 46 17.03 26.18 22.24
C LEU A 46 16.25 26.77 23.44
N LYS A 47 16.05 26.01 24.52
CA LYS A 47 15.39 26.48 25.73
C LYS A 47 16.18 27.55 26.48
N GLU A 48 17.51 27.51 26.42
CA GLU A 48 18.37 28.60 26.94
C GLU A 48 18.18 29.90 26.15
N LYS A 49 17.94 29.81 24.83
CA LYS A 49 17.60 30.98 24.00
C LYS A 49 16.18 31.47 24.21
N ASN A 50 15.22 30.56 24.28
CA ASN A 50 13.82 30.87 24.53
C ASN A 50 13.15 29.72 25.29
N PRO A 51 12.86 29.85 26.59
CA PRO A 51 12.28 28.79 27.42
C PRO A 51 10.86 28.37 27.00
N ASN A 52 10.17 29.16 26.15
CA ASN A 52 8.84 28.83 25.66
C ASN A 52 8.85 27.81 24.51
N ILE A 53 10.01 27.54 23.89
CA ILE A 53 10.12 26.54 22.82
C ILE A 53 9.72 25.18 23.37
N LYS A 54 8.83 24.50 22.65
CA LYS A 54 8.36 23.14 22.97
C LYS A 54 9.24 22.09 22.31
N ILE A 55 9.71 21.15 23.11
CA ILE A 55 10.55 20.02 22.68
C ILE A 55 9.68 18.76 22.70
N LEU A 56 9.37 18.23 21.52
CA LEU A 56 8.44 17.13 21.32
C LEU A 56 9.22 15.89 20.87
N GLY A 57 9.22 14.86 21.71
CA GLY A 57 9.87 13.59 21.43
C GLY A 57 8.93 12.63 20.72
N ILE A 58 9.42 11.94 19.68
CA ILE A 58 8.69 10.85 19.06
C ILE A 58 9.25 9.53 19.55
N ASP A 59 8.35 8.71 20.08
CA ASP A 59 8.60 7.40 20.64
C ASP A 59 7.90 6.34 19.79
N THR A 60 8.17 5.06 20.03
CA THR A 60 7.49 3.94 19.35
C THR A 60 6.78 3.06 20.36
N TYR A 61 5.80 2.31 19.90
CA TYR A 61 5.20 1.23 20.69
C TYR A 61 6.25 0.13 20.90
N GLY A 62 6.38 -0.36 22.12
CA GLY A 62 7.46 -1.26 22.55
C GLY A 62 8.61 -0.55 23.29
N SER A 63 8.55 0.79 23.41
CA SER A 63 9.51 1.62 24.15
C SER A 63 8.90 2.19 25.44
N VAL A 64 9.75 2.51 26.40
CA VAL A 64 9.38 2.96 27.75
C VAL A 64 9.25 4.49 27.90
N PHE A 65 9.70 5.30 26.94
CA PHE A 65 9.91 6.73 27.14
C PHE A 65 8.64 7.52 27.44
N LYS A 66 7.59 7.36 26.62
CA LYS A 66 6.32 8.10 26.84
C LYS A 66 5.74 7.80 28.22
N LYS A 67 5.64 6.52 28.56
CA LYS A 67 5.11 6.08 29.87
C LYS A 67 5.92 6.64 31.03
N TYR A 68 7.26 6.57 30.91
CA TYR A 68 8.14 7.11 31.93
C TYR A 68 8.01 8.61 32.10
N LYS A 69 7.95 9.37 30.96
CA LYS A 69 7.74 10.83 31.00
C LYS A 69 6.43 11.22 31.71
N GLU A 70 5.36 10.49 31.44
CA GLU A 70 4.02 10.80 31.96
C GLU A 70 3.85 10.42 33.44
N THR A 71 4.51 9.34 33.88
CA THR A 71 4.24 8.75 35.20
C THR A 71 5.43 8.71 36.16
N GLY A 72 6.65 8.87 35.65
CA GLY A 72 7.90 8.63 36.39
C GLY A 72 8.18 7.14 36.68
N ILE A 73 7.37 6.22 36.15
CA ILE A 73 7.47 4.78 36.42
C ILE A 73 8.08 4.08 35.20
N PHE A 74 9.17 3.33 35.44
CA PHE A 74 9.71 2.41 34.43
C PHE A 74 8.84 1.16 34.38
N ASP A 75 8.03 1.02 33.33
CA ASP A 75 7.10 -0.09 33.15
C ASP A 75 7.62 -1.10 32.14
N LYS A 76 8.01 -2.29 32.62
CA LYS A 76 8.50 -3.39 31.76
C LYS A 76 7.42 -3.95 30.81
N ASN A 77 6.14 -3.72 31.09
CA ASN A 77 5.04 -4.17 30.22
C ASN A 77 4.96 -3.34 28.91
N GLU A 78 5.62 -2.18 28.85
CA GLU A 78 5.74 -1.40 27.63
C GLU A 78 6.77 -2.02 26.65
N ILE A 79 7.61 -2.98 27.09
CA ILE A 79 8.73 -3.53 26.33
C ILE A 79 8.26 -4.73 25.51
N TYR A 80 8.26 -4.57 24.19
CA TYR A 80 8.03 -5.64 23.22
C TYR A 80 8.67 -5.29 21.87
N PRO A 81 8.91 -6.28 20.99
CA PRO A 81 9.57 -6.05 19.71
C PRO A 81 8.82 -5.05 18.82
N TYR A 82 9.57 -4.19 18.13
CA TYR A 82 9.10 -3.26 17.12
C TYR A 82 10.10 -3.19 15.95
N ILE A 83 9.69 -2.58 14.83
CA ILE A 83 10.44 -2.57 13.58
C ILE A 83 11.18 -1.24 13.37
N THR A 84 10.65 -0.15 13.92
CA THR A 84 11.21 1.19 13.76
C THR A 84 12.63 1.24 14.29
N GLU A 85 13.58 1.70 13.45
CA GLU A 85 15.00 1.78 13.79
C GLU A 85 15.38 3.16 14.30
N GLY A 86 16.20 3.21 15.34
CA GLY A 86 16.78 4.44 15.90
C GLY A 86 15.84 5.27 16.76
N ILE A 87 14.66 4.77 17.06
CA ILE A 87 13.68 5.39 17.97
C ILE A 87 13.24 4.34 18.99
N GLY A 88 13.02 4.78 20.23
CA GLY A 88 12.59 3.93 21.33
C GLY A 88 13.74 3.16 21.97
N GLU A 89 13.55 2.80 23.25
CA GLU A 89 14.48 1.95 24.02
C GLU A 89 13.69 1.16 25.08
N ASP A 90 14.29 0.06 25.52
CA ASP A 90 13.81 -0.78 26.62
C ASP A 90 14.49 -0.46 27.96
N PHE A 91 15.27 0.61 28.02
CA PHE A 91 15.92 1.17 29.19
C PHE A 91 15.94 2.71 29.12
N LEU A 92 16.52 3.38 30.14
CA LEU A 92 16.61 4.83 30.19
C LEU A 92 18.08 5.26 29.95
N PRO A 93 18.46 5.69 28.71
CA PRO A 93 19.80 6.17 28.42
C PRO A 93 20.12 7.45 29.21
N GLN A 94 21.38 7.63 29.63
CA GLN A 94 21.82 8.82 30.39
C GLN A 94 21.70 10.12 29.59
N ASN A 95 21.74 10.05 28.25
CA ASN A 95 21.56 11.22 27.40
C ASN A 95 20.09 11.70 27.30
N VAL A 96 19.10 10.91 27.76
CA VAL A 96 17.70 11.32 27.77
C VAL A 96 17.41 12.12 29.04
N ASP A 97 17.38 13.43 28.94
CA ASP A 97 16.90 14.31 29.98
C ASP A 97 15.42 14.61 29.81
N PHE A 98 14.59 13.91 30.57
CA PHE A 98 13.14 14.07 30.53
C PHE A 98 12.65 15.46 30.97
N ASN A 99 13.49 16.29 31.61
CA ASN A 99 13.11 17.65 31.97
C ASN A 99 13.21 18.60 30.75
N VAL A 100 14.06 18.29 29.78
CA VAL A 100 14.17 19.06 28.54
C VAL A 100 13.00 18.81 27.61
N ILE A 101 12.49 17.58 27.58
CA ILE A 101 11.43 17.13 26.66
C ILE A 101 10.06 17.43 27.26
N ASP A 102 9.24 18.23 26.59
CA ASP A 102 7.92 18.64 27.08
C ASP A 102 6.88 17.54 26.91
N HIS A 103 6.90 16.83 25.80
CA HIS A 103 5.90 15.81 25.45
C HIS A 103 6.53 14.67 24.64
N PHE A 104 5.96 13.48 24.77
CA PHE A 104 6.24 12.33 23.89
C PHE A 104 4.97 11.88 23.17
N GLU A 105 5.09 11.61 21.87
CA GLU A 105 4.05 10.96 21.08
C GLU A 105 4.53 9.60 20.57
N LYS A 106 3.68 8.56 20.68
CA LYS A 106 3.98 7.22 20.16
C LYS A 106 3.45 7.06 18.74
N VAL A 107 4.28 6.48 17.88
CA VAL A 107 3.96 6.17 16.48
C VAL A 107 4.05 4.67 16.27
N THR A 108 3.09 4.10 15.54
CA THR A 108 3.13 2.68 15.18
C THR A 108 4.15 2.44 14.06
N ASP A 109 4.69 1.22 13.99
CA ASP A 109 5.58 0.80 12.89
C ASP A 109 4.95 1.00 11.52
N LYS A 110 3.65 0.73 11.40
CA LYS A 110 2.89 0.94 10.16
C LYS A 110 2.85 2.41 9.76
N ASP A 111 2.50 3.31 10.69
CA ASP A 111 2.41 4.75 10.40
C ASP A 111 3.78 5.31 10.04
N ALA A 112 4.83 4.89 10.76
CA ALA A 112 6.21 5.24 10.46
C ALA A 112 6.62 4.80 9.04
N ALA A 113 6.37 3.53 8.69
CA ALA A 113 6.75 2.96 7.39
C ALA A 113 5.98 3.60 6.23
N VAL A 114 4.67 3.83 6.39
CA VAL A 114 3.84 4.51 5.39
C VAL A 114 4.29 5.96 5.19
N MET A 115 4.58 6.68 6.28
CA MET A 115 5.05 8.06 6.22
C MET A 115 6.44 8.17 5.60
N THR A 116 7.35 7.22 5.87
CA THR A 116 8.66 7.14 5.21
C THR A 116 8.54 7.14 3.69
N ARG A 117 7.49 6.52 3.13
CA ARG A 117 7.21 6.49 1.68
C ARG A 117 6.52 7.77 1.18
N ARG A 118 5.75 8.43 2.02
CA ARG A 118 5.03 9.66 1.66
C ARG A 118 5.98 10.84 1.50
N ILE A 119 6.95 11.02 2.41
CA ILE A 119 7.89 12.12 2.39
C ILE A 119 8.57 12.30 1.02
N PRO A 120 9.21 11.28 0.41
CA PRO A 120 9.83 11.46 -0.90
C PRO A 120 8.83 11.71 -2.04
N ARG A 121 7.60 11.25 -1.93
CA ARG A 121 6.56 11.46 -2.95
C ARG A 121 6.00 12.87 -2.92
N GLU A 122 5.83 13.43 -1.75
CA GLU A 122 5.16 14.71 -1.52
C GLU A 122 6.17 15.88 -1.47
N GLU A 123 7.36 15.64 -0.89
CA GLU A 123 8.35 16.67 -0.61
C GLU A 123 9.67 16.50 -1.38
N GLY A 124 9.88 15.38 -2.07
CA GLY A 124 11.13 15.09 -2.78
C GLY A 124 12.33 14.78 -1.86
N ILE A 125 12.11 14.57 -0.57
CA ILE A 125 13.15 14.31 0.44
C ILE A 125 13.25 12.81 0.68
N PHE A 126 14.36 12.18 0.26
CA PHE A 126 14.55 10.75 0.43
C PHE A 126 15.12 10.42 1.81
N ALA A 127 14.29 10.48 2.83
CA ALA A 127 14.61 10.27 4.24
C ALA A 127 14.35 8.84 4.72
N GLY A 128 14.95 8.47 5.85
CA GLY A 128 14.86 7.14 6.44
C GLY A 128 13.65 6.92 7.35
N ASN A 129 13.63 5.74 8.02
CA ASN A 129 12.46 5.31 8.79
C ASN A 129 12.16 6.19 10.01
N SER A 130 13.17 6.62 10.74
CA SER A 130 13.00 7.52 11.88
C SER A 130 12.45 8.89 11.47
N ALA A 131 12.75 9.36 10.25
CA ALA A 131 12.13 10.55 9.69
C ALA A 131 10.62 10.33 9.44
N GLY A 132 10.24 9.15 8.94
CA GLY A 132 8.83 8.75 8.81
C GLY A 132 8.11 8.77 10.16
N SER A 133 8.73 8.22 11.21
CA SER A 133 8.18 8.29 12.57
C SER A 133 8.04 9.72 13.06
N ALA A 134 9.09 10.55 12.90
CA ALA A 134 9.08 11.95 13.35
C ALA A 134 7.96 12.74 12.67
N MET A 135 7.79 12.56 11.36
CA MET A 135 6.74 13.25 10.61
C MET A 135 5.33 12.70 10.90
N ALA A 136 5.17 11.40 11.09
CA ALA A 136 3.90 10.81 11.50
C ALA A 136 3.45 11.33 12.86
N GLY A 137 4.36 11.35 13.84
CA GLY A 137 4.08 11.91 15.17
C GLY A 137 3.77 13.40 15.15
N LEU A 138 4.46 14.18 14.32
CA LEU A 138 4.14 15.60 14.10
C LEU A 138 2.69 15.76 13.62
N ILE A 139 2.27 14.96 12.63
CA ILE A 139 0.90 15.01 12.10
C ILE A 139 -0.13 14.57 13.14
N GLN A 140 0.18 13.56 13.97
CA GLN A 140 -0.70 13.15 15.08
C GLN A 140 -0.91 14.30 16.09
N MET A 141 0.12 15.10 16.31
CA MET A 141 0.08 16.26 17.22
C MET A 141 -0.39 17.57 16.56
N LYS A 142 -0.93 17.54 15.34
CA LYS A 142 -1.29 18.75 14.57
C LYS A 142 -2.13 19.78 15.33
N ASP A 143 -3.00 19.33 16.21
CA ASP A 143 -3.90 20.19 16.99
C ASP A 143 -3.18 20.95 18.13
N MET A 144 -1.91 20.64 18.39
CA MET A 144 -1.05 21.37 19.31
C MET A 144 -0.47 22.65 18.69
N PHE A 145 -0.46 22.74 17.35
CA PHE A 145 0.15 23.84 16.62
C PHE A 145 -0.87 24.91 16.23
N LYS A 146 -0.41 26.15 16.12
CA LYS A 146 -1.22 27.31 15.77
C LYS A 146 -0.66 28.00 14.53
N GLU A 147 -1.48 28.79 13.88
CA GLU A 147 -1.01 29.67 12.82
C GLU A 147 0.10 30.59 13.33
N GLY A 148 1.19 30.66 12.59
CA GLY A 148 2.40 31.44 12.96
C GLY A 148 3.44 30.62 13.73
N ASP A 149 3.17 29.37 14.14
CA ASP A 149 4.19 28.53 14.73
C ASP A 149 5.24 28.13 13.69
N VAL A 150 6.50 28.08 14.12
CA VAL A 150 7.63 27.58 13.35
C VAL A 150 8.04 26.24 13.95
N VAL A 151 7.67 25.16 13.28
CA VAL A 151 7.91 23.79 13.72
C VAL A 151 9.06 23.18 12.93
N VAL A 152 10.13 22.79 13.61
CA VAL A 152 11.28 22.09 13.02
C VAL A 152 11.19 20.62 13.33
N VAL A 153 11.28 19.76 12.31
CA VAL A 153 11.37 18.32 12.45
C VAL A 153 12.73 17.82 11.96
N ILE A 154 13.37 16.94 12.72
CA ILE A 154 14.69 16.41 12.35
C ILE A 154 14.54 15.08 11.62
N PHE A 155 15.15 14.97 10.43
CA PHE A 155 15.31 13.75 9.66
C PHE A 155 16.74 13.25 9.82
N HIS A 156 16.92 12.14 10.53
CA HIS A 156 18.23 11.69 11.00
C HIS A 156 19.09 10.99 9.95
N ASP A 157 18.46 10.27 9.00
CA ASP A 157 19.19 9.50 8.01
C ASP A 157 18.51 9.44 6.65
N HIS A 158 19.21 8.83 5.71
CA HIS A 158 18.83 8.77 4.31
C HIS A 158 18.09 7.47 3.98
N GLY A 159 17.10 7.52 3.07
CA GLY A 159 16.24 6.40 2.68
C GLY A 159 16.93 5.22 2.04
N THR A 160 18.17 5.35 1.56
CA THR A 160 18.94 4.27 0.91
C THR A 160 19.10 3.03 1.78
N ARG A 161 19.13 3.18 3.10
CA ARG A 161 19.21 2.06 4.04
C ARG A 161 17.95 1.18 4.06
N TYR A 162 16.85 1.68 3.53
CA TYR A 162 15.51 1.09 3.65
C TYR A 162 14.93 0.62 2.32
N LEU A 163 15.75 0.54 1.24
CA LEU A 163 15.31 0.09 -0.08
C LEU A 163 14.73 -1.34 -0.05
N GLY A 164 15.33 -2.25 0.75
CA GLY A 164 14.83 -3.61 0.93
C GLY A 164 13.76 -3.75 2.03
N LYS A 165 13.34 -2.65 2.66
CA LYS A 165 12.35 -2.61 3.75
C LYS A 165 11.17 -1.72 3.37
N MET A 166 11.06 -0.51 3.95
CA MET A 166 9.93 0.41 3.75
C MET A 166 9.71 0.80 2.29
N PHE A 167 10.74 0.79 1.44
CA PHE A 167 10.63 1.08 0.01
C PHE A 167 10.40 -0.15 -0.86
N ASN A 168 10.35 -1.36 -0.28
CA ASN A 168 9.99 -2.60 -0.96
C ASN A 168 8.52 -2.94 -0.68
N ASP A 169 7.72 -3.08 -1.75
CA ASP A 169 6.29 -3.35 -1.63
C ASP A 169 5.98 -4.70 -0.99
N ASP A 170 6.75 -5.75 -1.32
CA ASP A 170 6.51 -7.08 -0.78
C ASP A 170 6.82 -7.10 0.71
N TRP A 171 7.95 -6.51 1.12
CA TRP A 171 8.27 -6.34 2.54
C TRP A 171 7.17 -5.61 3.33
N MET A 172 6.54 -4.60 2.73
CA MET A 172 5.44 -3.84 3.32
C MET A 172 4.15 -4.67 3.41
N ARG A 173 3.86 -5.48 2.37
CA ARG A 173 2.68 -6.37 2.36
C ARG A 173 2.82 -7.51 3.37
N ASP A 174 3.98 -8.16 3.43
CA ASP A 174 4.28 -9.24 4.39
C ASP A 174 4.03 -8.83 5.85
N ARG A 175 4.07 -7.52 6.13
CA ARG A 175 3.82 -6.94 7.46
C ARG A 175 2.44 -6.32 7.63
N GLY A 176 1.59 -6.41 6.61
CA GLY A 176 0.26 -5.80 6.62
C GLY A 176 0.28 -4.26 6.60
N PHE A 177 1.39 -3.65 6.16
CA PHE A 177 1.54 -2.20 6.06
C PHE A 177 0.99 -1.64 4.74
N LEU A 178 0.91 -2.48 3.70
CA LEU A 178 0.17 -2.22 2.47
C LEU A 178 -0.91 -3.27 2.30
N GLU A 179 -2.01 -2.87 1.70
CA GLU A 179 -3.05 -3.81 1.27
C GLU A 179 -2.46 -4.78 0.23
N GLU A 180 -2.92 -6.02 0.26
CA GLU A 180 -2.62 -6.98 -0.80
C GLU A 180 -3.11 -6.40 -2.13
N LYS A 181 -2.31 -6.56 -3.17
CA LYS A 181 -2.78 -6.31 -4.53
C LYS A 181 -3.79 -7.40 -4.86
N SER A 182 -5.07 -7.13 -4.69
CA SER A 182 -6.09 -7.96 -5.34
C SER A 182 -5.88 -7.84 -6.85
N PRO A 183 -5.63 -8.94 -7.58
CA PRO A 183 -5.50 -8.90 -9.03
C PRO A 183 -6.71 -8.21 -9.65
N LYS A 184 -6.48 -7.44 -10.71
CA LYS A 184 -7.54 -6.79 -11.49
C LYS A 184 -7.83 -7.60 -12.75
N ALA A 185 -8.94 -7.33 -13.39
CA ALA A 185 -9.32 -7.98 -14.65
C ALA A 185 -8.19 -7.90 -15.71
N ILE A 186 -7.49 -6.76 -15.79
CA ILE A 186 -6.35 -6.60 -16.72
C ILE A 186 -5.18 -7.53 -16.37
N ASP A 187 -4.94 -7.81 -15.09
CA ASP A 187 -3.85 -8.68 -14.66
C ASP A 187 -4.16 -10.16 -14.99
N LEU A 188 -5.45 -10.54 -14.98
CA LEU A 188 -5.90 -11.89 -15.30
C LEU A 188 -5.67 -12.27 -16.78
N ILE A 189 -5.75 -11.29 -17.68
CA ILE A 189 -5.55 -11.53 -19.12
C ILE A 189 -4.10 -11.42 -19.56
N GLU A 190 -3.17 -10.96 -18.69
CA GLU A 190 -1.77 -10.67 -19.06
C GLU A 190 -1.07 -11.86 -19.71
N ARG A 191 -1.36 -13.08 -19.29
CA ARG A 191 -0.73 -14.30 -19.80
C ARG A 191 -1.17 -14.69 -21.22
N HIS A 192 -2.40 -14.33 -21.59
CA HIS A 192 -2.98 -14.67 -22.89
C HIS A 192 -3.45 -13.46 -23.71
N LYS A 193 -3.08 -12.24 -23.30
CA LYS A 193 -3.45 -11.02 -24.03
C LYS A 193 -2.92 -10.95 -25.48
N HIS A 194 -1.88 -11.73 -25.76
CA HIS A 194 -1.33 -11.86 -27.11
C HIS A 194 -2.15 -12.80 -28.02
N LEU A 195 -3.07 -13.58 -27.43
CA LEU A 195 -3.94 -14.47 -28.18
C LEU A 195 -5.18 -13.70 -28.66
N LYS A 196 -5.53 -13.92 -29.93
CA LYS A 196 -6.76 -13.35 -30.48
C LYS A 196 -7.97 -14.08 -29.86
N LEU A 197 -8.95 -13.29 -29.40
CA LEU A 197 -10.21 -13.85 -28.89
C LEU A 197 -10.87 -14.73 -29.99
N VAL A 198 -11.17 -15.96 -29.65
CA VAL A 198 -11.92 -16.88 -30.52
C VAL A 198 -13.40 -16.53 -30.41
N THR A 199 -14.05 -16.28 -31.56
CA THR A 199 -15.47 -15.92 -31.64
C THR A 199 -16.11 -16.70 -32.77
N VAL A 200 -17.45 -16.82 -32.75
CA VAL A 200 -18.27 -17.32 -33.85
C VAL A 200 -19.28 -16.27 -34.28
N ASP A 201 -19.72 -16.29 -35.52
CA ASP A 201 -20.79 -15.43 -36.00
C ASP A 201 -22.15 -16.05 -35.67
N ALA A 202 -23.15 -15.20 -35.45
CA ALA A 202 -24.51 -15.62 -35.15
C ALA A 202 -25.17 -16.41 -36.30
N GLU A 203 -24.72 -16.19 -37.52
CA GLU A 203 -25.19 -16.88 -38.74
C GLU A 203 -24.43 -18.18 -39.03
N ASP A 204 -23.31 -18.46 -38.36
CA ASP A 204 -22.60 -19.74 -38.48
C ASP A 204 -23.48 -20.89 -38.01
N SER A 205 -23.21 -22.10 -38.48
CA SER A 205 -23.90 -23.30 -37.97
C SER A 205 -23.34 -23.70 -36.59
N VAL A 206 -24.19 -24.30 -35.78
CA VAL A 206 -23.81 -24.87 -34.48
C VAL A 206 -22.70 -25.93 -34.63
N GLY A 207 -22.69 -26.67 -35.74
CA GLY A 207 -21.63 -27.64 -36.04
C GLY A 207 -20.28 -26.96 -36.29
N GLU A 208 -20.25 -25.83 -36.98
CA GLU A 208 -19.01 -25.03 -37.15
C GLU A 208 -18.54 -24.45 -35.84
N ALA A 209 -19.43 -23.86 -35.02
CA ALA A 209 -19.09 -23.38 -33.69
C ALA A 209 -18.45 -24.46 -32.83
N PHE A 210 -19.01 -25.67 -32.82
CA PHE A 210 -18.44 -26.80 -32.09
C PHE A 210 -17.05 -27.25 -32.62
N ALA A 211 -16.88 -27.20 -33.95
CA ALA A 211 -15.59 -27.51 -34.57
C ALA A 211 -14.51 -26.46 -34.21
N ILE A 212 -14.89 -25.18 -34.13
CA ILE A 212 -14.01 -24.08 -33.70
C ILE A 212 -13.63 -24.27 -32.25
N MET A 213 -14.58 -24.54 -31.33
CA MET A 213 -14.31 -24.77 -29.92
C MET A 213 -13.32 -25.92 -29.71
N ARG A 214 -13.50 -27.02 -30.42
CA ARG A 214 -12.56 -28.17 -30.38
C ARG A 214 -11.18 -27.86 -30.93
N LYS A 215 -11.13 -27.08 -32.02
CA LYS A 215 -9.86 -26.71 -32.68
C LYS A 215 -8.99 -25.85 -31.78
N PHE A 216 -9.61 -24.94 -31.04
CA PHE A 216 -8.91 -23.99 -30.18
C PHE A 216 -8.88 -24.39 -28.70
N ASP A 217 -9.46 -25.57 -28.37
CA ASP A 217 -9.54 -26.14 -27.03
C ASP A 217 -10.17 -25.13 -26.02
N VAL A 218 -11.31 -24.54 -26.41
CA VAL A 218 -12.04 -23.56 -25.59
C VAL A 218 -13.43 -24.10 -25.24
N SER A 219 -13.81 -23.94 -23.98
CA SER A 219 -15.12 -24.37 -23.46
C SER A 219 -16.20 -23.30 -23.54
N GLN A 220 -15.81 -22.05 -23.71
CA GLN A 220 -16.72 -20.91 -23.87
C GLN A 220 -16.31 -20.07 -25.07
N ILE A 221 -17.28 -19.60 -25.83
CA ILE A 221 -17.03 -18.79 -27.02
C ILE A 221 -18.06 -17.67 -27.14
N PRO A 222 -17.64 -16.40 -27.28
CA PRO A 222 -18.55 -15.27 -27.56
C PRO A 222 -19.12 -15.36 -28.98
N VAL A 223 -20.39 -15.00 -29.11
CA VAL A 223 -21.08 -14.90 -30.40
C VAL A 223 -21.13 -13.45 -30.83
N LYS A 224 -20.78 -13.19 -32.08
CA LYS A 224 -20.79 -11.85 -32.69
C LYS A 224 -21.82 -11.73 -33.80
N SER A 225 -22.26 -10.48 -34.00
CA SER A 225 -22.89 -10.05 -35.25
C SER A 225 -22.18 -8.76 -35.69
N GLY A 226 -21.36 -8.86 -36.72
CA GLY A 226 -20.42 -7.77 -37.07
C GLY A 226 -19.42 -7.51 -35.93
N ASP A 227 -19.40 -6.29 -35.39
CA ASP A 227 -18.50 -5.93 -34.28
C ASP A 227 -19.13 -6.07 -32.87
N GLU A 228 -20.40 -6.40 -32.80
CA GLU A 228 -21.14 -6.50 -31.54
C GLU A 228 -21.11 -7.93 -30.96
N PHE A 229 -20.94 -8.04 -29.65
CA PHE A 229 -21.04 -9.30 -28.91
C PHE A 229 -22.48 -9.48 -28.44
N ILE A 230 -23.23 -10.33 -29.12
CA ILE A 230 -24.69 -10.47 -28.94
C ILE A 230 -25.10 -11.74 -28.16
N GLY A 231 -24.19 -12.70 -28.02
CA GLY A 231 -24.47 -13.96 -27.37
C GLY A 231 -23.22 -14.67 -26.87
N SER A 232 -23.42 -15.87 -26.35
CA SER A 232 -22.37 -16.79 -25.93
C SER A 232 -22.80 -18.24 -26.18
N LEU A 233 -21.82 -19.11 -26.30
CA LEU A 233 -22.01 -20.56 -26.32
C LEU A 233 -21.05 -21.21 -25.32
N SER A 234 -21.49 -22.28 -24.63
CA SER A 234 -20.62 -23.15 -23.87
C SER A 234 -20.69 -24.57 -24.44
N ASP A 235 -19.59 -25.31 -24.29
CA ASP A 235 -19.50 -26.72 -24.75
C ASP A 235 -20.54 -27.59 -24.06
N SER A 236 -20.77 -27.40 -22.77
CA SER A 236 -21.77 -28.12 -21.98
C SER A 236 -23.19 -27.91 -22.51
N HIS A 237 -23.54 -26.64 -22.87
CA HIS A 237 -24.86 -26.32 -23.42
C HIS A 237 -25.04 -26.91 -24.83
N LEU A 238 -24.04 -26.77 -25.69
CA LEU A 238 -24.05 -27.36 -27.04
C LEU A 238 -24.13 -28.86 -26.99
N TYR A 239 -23.35 -29.53 -26.13
CA TYR A 239 -23.35 -30.96 -25.99
C TYR A 239 -24.73 -31.48 -25.58
N ALA A 240 -25.34 -30.90 -24.55
CA ALA A 240 -26.68 -31.28 -24.12
C ALA A 240 -27.72 -31.11 -25.25
N SER A 241 -27.74 -29.96 -25.92
CA SER A 241 -28.67 -29.67 -26.99
C SER A 241 -28.55 -30.62 -28.20
N ILE A 242 -27.30 -30.93 -28.61
CA ILE A 242 -27.02 -31.85 -29.74
C ILE A 242 -27.32 -33.28 -29.38
N CYS A 243 -27.10 -33.72 -28.13
CA CYS A 243 -27.47 -35.05 -27.67
C CYS A 243 -28.98 -35.27 -27.70
N ASP A 244 -29.77 -34.27 -27.31
CA ASP A 244 -31.22 -34.31 -27.31
C ASP A 244 -31.78 -34.25 -28.73
N ASN A 245 -31.20 -33.41 -29.60
CA ASN A 245 -31.62 -33.28 -31.01
C ASN A 245 -30.41 -33.08 -31.94
N PRO A 246 -29.91 -34.17 -32.60
CA PRO A 246 -28.73 -34.11 -33.49
C PRO A 246 -28.91 -33.21 -34.73
N GLU A 247 -30.11 -32.87 -35.15
CA GLU A 247 -30.39 -31.98 -36.29
C GLU A 247 -29.98 -30.55 -35.99
N LEU A 248 -29.90 -30.16 -34.70
CA LEU A 248 -29.42 -28.85 -34.26
C LEU A 248 -28.01 -28.50 -34.70
N LYS A 249 -27.22 -29.45 -35.13
CA LYS A 249 -25.89 -29.16 -35.74
C LYS A 249 -25.99 -28.27 -36.98
N GLN A 250 -27.12 -28.33 -37.70
CA GLN A 250 -27.35 -27.51 -38.90
C GLN A 250 -28.08 -26.19 -38.59
N ALA A 251 -28.56 -26.03 -37.36
CA ALA A 251 -29.19 -24.79 -36.93
C ALA A 251 -28.19 -23.64 -36.86
N ARG A 252 -28.63 -22.41 -36.90
CA ARG A 252 -27.81 -21.22 -36.72
C ARG A 252 -27.43 -21.05 -35.24
N VAL A 253 -26.23 -20.51 -35.01
CA VAL A 253 -25.77 -20.17 -33.67
C VAL A 253 -26.79 -19.24 -32.97
N SER A 254 -27.37 -18.29 -33.68
CA SER A 254 -28.41 -17.37 -33.16
C SER A 254 -29.64 -18.06 -32.54
N GLU A 255 -29.91 -19.31 -32.92
CA GLU A 255 -31.06 -20.06 -32.40
C GLU A 255 -30.76 -20.75 -31.06
N LEU A 256 -29.49 -21.04 -30.78
CA LEU A 256 -29.00 -21.76 -29.58
C LEU A 256 -28.16 -20.92 -28.63
N MET A 257 -27.75 -19.72 -29.05
CA MET A 257 -26.88 -18.90 -28.19
C MET A 257 -27.60 -18.47 -26.91
N GLN A 258 -26.83 -18.37 -25.88
CA GLN A 258 -27.22 -17.78 -24.59
C GLN A 258 -26.96 -16.27 -24.59
N LYS A 259 -27.29 -15.59 -23.48
CA LYS A 259 -26.97 -14.16 -23.31
C LYS A 259 -25.47 -13.91 -23.47
N SER A 260 -25.12 -12.75 -24.01
CA SER A 260 -23.71 -12.33 -24.11
C SER A 260 -23.06 -12.30 -22.75
N PHE A 261 -21.79 -12.68 -22.70
CA PHE A 261 -20.98 -12.51 -21.50
C PHE A 261 -20.94 -11.02 -21.11
N PRO A 262 -21.07 -10.68 -19.81
CA PRO A 262 -20.99 -9.31 -19.35
C PRO A 262 -19.60 -8.74 -19.55
N PHE A 263 -19.51 -7.45 -19.86
CA PHE A 263 -18.27 -6.71 -19.87
C PHE A 263 -17.94 -6.21 -18.47
N VAL A 264 -16.68 -6.38 -18.08
CA VAL A 264 -16.12 -5.82 -16.85
C VAL A 264 -15.06 -4.77 -17.17
N SER A 265 -14.86 -3.83 -16.24
CA SER A 265 -13.76 -2.86 -16.36
C SER A 265 -12.41 -3.55 -16.24
N PRO A 266 -11.38 -3.13 -17.02
CA PRO A 266 -10.01 -3.57 -16.84
C PRO A 266 -9.49 -3.38 -15.40
N GLN A 267 -10.06 -2.41 -14.68
CA GLN A 267 -9.68 -2.08 -13.30
C GLN A 267 -10.53 -2.80 -12.23
N SER A 268 -11.54 -3.59 -12.64
CA SER A 268 -12.35 -4.38 -11.69
C SER A 268 -11.47 -5.35 -10.92
N LYS A 269 -11.65 -5.42 -9.61
CA LYS A 269 -10.93 -6.33 -8.72
C LYS A 269 -11.36 -7.78 -8.96
N LEU A 270 -10.47 -8.74 -8.67
CA LEU A 270 -10.74 -10.18 -8.79
C LEU A 270 -12.07 -10.58 -8.15
N GLU A 271 -12.39 -10.02 -6.97
CA GLU A 271 -13.63 -10.30 -6.26
C GLU A 271 -14.89 -9.85 -7.03
N GLU A 272 -14.81 -8.74 -7.75
CA GLU A 272 -15.91 -8.22 -8.60
C GLU A 272 -16.07 -9.09 -9.84
N VAL A 273 -14.95 -9.48 -10.46
CA VAL A 273 -14.92 -10.37 -11.62
C VAL A 273 -15.49 -11.75 -11.23
N SER A 274 -15.05 -12.30 -10.10
CA SER A 274 -15.51 -13.62 -9.64
C SER A 274 -17.01 -13.70 -9.34
N LYS A 275 -17.62 -12.59 -8.88
CA LYS A 275 -19.08 -12.51 -8.66
C LYS A 275 -19.88 -12.55 -9.96
N GLN A 276 -19.30 -12.07 -11.07
CA GLN A 276 -19.93 -12.09 -12.38
C GLN A 276 -19.86 -13.48 -13.03
N ILE A 277 -18.86 -14.30 -12.67
CA ILE A 277 -18.70 -15.65 -13.20
C ILE A 277 -19.42 -16.63 -12.27
N ASN A 278 -20.54 -17.16 -12.74
CA ASN A 278 -21.42 -18.06 -12.00
C ASN A 278 -21.99 -19.15 -12.94
N ARG A 279 -23.07 -19.82 -12.55
CA ARG A 279 -23.71 -20.85 -13.39
C ARG A 279 -24.41 -20.33 -14.63
N GLU A 280 -24.81 -19.05 -14.62
CA GLU A 280 -25.50 -18.42 -15.75
C GLU A 280 -24.50 -17.73 -16.69
N ASN A 281 -23.39 -17.23 -16.12
CA ASN A 281 -22.34 -16.54 -16.86
C ASN A 281 -21.01 -17.26 -16.59
N GLU A 282 -20.56 -18.12 -17.47
CA GLU A 282 -19.36 -18.92 -17.28
C GLU A 282 -18.06 -18.15 -17.54
N ALA A 283 -18.16 -16.95 -18.13
CA ALA A 283 -17.05 -16.05 -18.44
C ALA A 283 -17.48 -14.59 -18.40
N VAL A 284 -16.51 -13.69 -18.42
CA VAL A 284 -16.72 -12.25 -18.64
C VAL A 284 -15.81 -11.74 -19.75
N LEU A 285 -16.18 -10.64 -20.38
CA LEU A 285 -15.37 -9.95 -21.38
C LEU A 285 -14.71 -8.73 -20.76
N VAL A 286 -13.49 -8.43 -21.17
CA VAL A 286 -12.79 -7.21 -20.81
C VAL A 286 -12.19 -6.57 -22.05
N ARG A 287 -12.33 -5.25 -22.17
CA ARG A 287 -11.71 -4.47 -23.25
C ARG A 287 -10.47 -3.80 -22.72
N ASP A 288 -9.32 -4.08 -23.32
CA ASP A 288 -8.06 -3.45 -22.94
C ASP A 288 -7.96 -1.98 -23.39
N MET A 289 -6.88 -1.32 -23.03
CA MET A 289 -6.63 0.09 -23.37
C MET A 289 -6.44 0.35 -24.88
N LEU A 290 -6.13 -0.69 -25.65
CA LEU A 290 -5.97 -0.64 -27.11
C LEU A 290 -7.28 -0.97 -27.84
N GLY A 291 -8.35 -1.30 -27.10
CA GLY A 291 -9.66 -1.65 -27.63
C GLY A 291 -9.82 -3.13 -27.98
N ALA A 292 -8.81 -3.96 -27.78
CA ALA A 292 -8.92 -5.41 -27.94
C ALA A 292 -9.79 -6.01 -26.85
N VAL A 293 -10.61 -7.00 -27.22
CA VAL A 293 -11.47 -7.72 -26.28
C VAL A 293 -10.87 -9.05 -25.93
N HIS A 294 -10.86 -9.35 -24.63
CA HIS A 294 -10.37 -10.60 -24.06
C HIS A 294 -11.47 -11.27 -23.24
N ILE A 295 -11.35 -12.56 -23.00
CA ILE A 295 -12.26 -13.34 -22.16
C ILE A 295 -11.54 -13.74 -20.86
N ILE A 296 -12.26 -13.69 -19.75
CA ILE A 296 -11.82 -14.21 -18.45
C ILE A 296 -12.79 -15.30 -18.04
N THR A 297 -12.26 -16.45 -17.70
CA THR A 297 -13.01 -17.65 -17.30
C THR A 297 -12.73 -18.01 -15.83
N LYS A 298 -13.40 -19.05 -15.34
CA LYS A 298 -13.08 -19.64 -14.02
C LYS A 298 -11.63 -20.08 -13.89
N TYR A 299 -11.04 -20.57 -15.00
CA TYR A 299 -9.66 -21.02 -15.01
C TYR A 299 -8.68 -19.89 -14.69
N ASP A 300 -8.88 -18.73 -15.30
CA ASP A 300 -8.04 -17.54 -15.07
C ASP A 300 -8.11 -17.07 -13.60
N ILE A 301 -9.30 -17.18 -12.99
CA ILE A 301 -9.49 -16.86 -11.57
C ILE A 301 -8.77 -17.85 -10.68
N ILE A 302 -8.91 -19.16 -10.94
CA ILE A 302 -8.27 -20.23 -10.15
C ILE A 302 -6.74 -20.08 -10.23
N GLU A 303 -6.21 -19.81 -11.42
CA GLU A 303 -4.79 -19.62 -11.65
C GLU A 303 -4.23 -18.37 -10.94
N ALA A 304 -5.04 -17.32 -10.79
CA ALA A 304 -4.66 -16.11 -10.08
C ALA A 304 -4.70 -16.25 -8.54
N LEU A 305 -5.40 -17.27 -8.03
CA LEU A 305 -5.52 -17.56 -6.59
C LEU A 305 -4.49 -18.59 -6.10
N GLY A 306 -3.85 -19.34 -6.99
CA GLY A 306 -2.86 -20.39 -6.69
C GLY A 306 -1.45 -19.93 -6.85
#